data_d89736785ec740f86d448a41e05389e8
#
_entry.id   d89736785ec740f86d448a41e05389e8
#
_cell.length_a   1.000
_cell.length_b   1.000
_cell.length_c   1.000
_cell.angle_alpha   90.00
_cell.angle_beta   90.00
_cell.angle_gamma   90.00
#
_symmetry.space_group_name_H-M   'P 1'
#
loop_
_entity.id
_entity.type
_entity.pdbx_description
1 polymer ?
#
loop_
_entity_poly.entity_id
_entity_poly.type
_entity_poly.pdbx_seq_one_letter_code
_entity_poly.pdbx_strand_id
1 'polypeptide(L)'
;YGASQYEIPVAAAVGVAAADRAVLARELVREAARACGFRASFTPIADPDGGGNGVHIHVSLADKSGASAMGAGGELSATAGAFAAGILRHSRALVALTAPTPVSFVRLQPHRWSAGIAALADGNREALLRIPGATTIGGRSADPQLRLEYRAADATASPHIALGA
;
A
#
# COMPACT_ATOMS: atom_id res chain seq x y z
N TYR A 1 -9.35 -0.69 13.57
CA TYR A 1 -10.29 -0.33 12.49
C TYR A 1 -11.49 0.41 13.11
N GLY A 2 -12.09 1.35 12.35
CA GLY A 2 -13.32 2.02 12.75
C GLY A 2 -14.55 1.10 12.67
N ALA A 3 -15.68 1.58 13.20
CA ALA A 3 -16.95 0.88 13.07
C ALA A 3 -17.31 0.72 11.59
N SER A 4 -17.70 -0.48 11.18
CA SER A 4 -18.05 -0.82 9.78
C SER A 4 -16.92 -0.58 8.76
N GLN A 5 -15.68 -0.56 9.22
CA GLN A 5 -14.48 -0.49 8.37
C GLN A 5 -13.90 -1.89 8.15
N TYR A 6 -13.60 -2.20 6.90
CA TYR A 6 -13.08 -3.50 6.49
C TYR A 6 -11.83 -3.31 5.63
N GLU A 7 -10.90 -4.23 5.73
CA GLU A 7 -9.74 -4.31 4.86
C GLU A 7 -9.88 -5.54 3.94
N ILE A 8 -9.61 -5.35 2.65
CA ILE A 8 -9.70 -6.41 1.64
C ILE A 8 -8.33 -6.58 1.02
N PRO A 9 -7.65 -7.68 1.28
CA PRO A 9 -6.40 -8.01 0.61
C PRO A 9 -6.66 -8.45 -0.83
N VAL A 10 -5.86 -7.95 -1.76
CA VAL A 10 -5.89 -8.35 -3.16
C VAL A 10 -4.65 -9.19 -3.45
N ALA A 11 -4.84 -10.33 -4.13
CA ALA A 11 -3.74 -11.21 -4.48
C ALA A 11 -2.72 -10.50 -5.38
N ALA A 12 -1.43 -10.74 -5.12
CA ALA A 12 -0.34 -10.16 -5.88
C ALA A 12 -0.42 -10.50 -7.37
N ALA A 13 -0.01 -9.57 -8.22
CA ALA A 13 0.13 -9.76 -9.65
C ALA A 13 1.27 -8.90 -10.18
N VAL A 14 1.75 -9.20 -11.39
CA VAL A 14 2.86 -8.48 -12.01
C VAL A 14 2.34 -7.30 -12.84
N GLY A 15 2.92 -6.12 -12.62
CA GLY A 15 2.69 -4.93 -13.43
C GLY A 15 1.22 -4.52 -13.49
N VAL A 16 0.73 -4.21 -14.70
CA VAL A 16 -0.63 -3.69 -14.96
C VAL A 16 -1.73 -4.60 -14.40
N ALA A 17 -1.52 -5.92 -14.38
CA ALA A 17 -2.51 -6.86 -13.83
C ALA A 17 -2.80 -6.63 -12.34
N ALA A 18 -1.86 -6.06 -11.58
CA ALA A 18 -2.12 -5.68 -10.19
C ALA A 18 -3.08 -4.48 -10.11
N ALA A 19 -2.94 -3.49 -11.00
CA ALA A 19 -3.86 -2.35 -11.09
C ALA A 19 -5.27 -2.79 -11.51
N ASP A 20 -5.37 -3.67 -12.53
CA ASP A 20 -6.65 -4.23 -12.97
C ASP A 20 -7.38 -4.94 -11.83
N ARG A 21 -6.67 -5.76 -11.07
CA ARG A 21 -7.22 -6.44 -9.89
C ARG A 21 -7.74 -5.45 -8.84
N ALA A 22 -7.01 -4.38 -8.58
CA ALA A 22 -7.43 -3.35 -7.62
C ALA A 22 -8.72 -2.64 -8.08
N VAL A 23 -8.83 -2.31 -9.38
CA VAL A 23 -10.06 -1.73 -9.95
C VAL A 23 -11.21 -2.71 -9.82
N LEU A 24 -11.03 -3.96 -10.27
CA LEU A 24 -12.08 -4.99 -10.21
C LEU A 24 -12.53 -5.27 -8.76
N ALA A 25 -11.60 -5.37 -7.82
CA ALA A 25 -11.92 -5.58 -6.42
C ALA A 25 -12.81 -4.47 -5.87
N ARG A 26 -12.47 -3.19 -6.17
CA ARG A 26 -13.28 -2.04 -5.76
C ARG A 26 -14.71 -2.09 -6.32
N GLU A 27 -14.85 -2.40 -7.61
CA GLU A 27 -16.17 -2.47 -8.25
C GLU A 27 -16.99 -3.66 -7.75
N LEU A 28 -16.36 -4.83 -7.56
CA LEU A 28 -17.02 -6.00 -7.00
C LEU A 28 -17.54 -5.77 -5.57
N VAL A 29 -16.76 -5.07 -4.74
CA VAL A 29 -17.19 -4.72 -3.38
C VAL A 29 -18.37 -3.77 -3.40
N ARG A 30 -18.37 -2.76 -4.27
CA ARG A 30 -19.50 -1.85 -4.44
C ARG A 30 -20.79 -2.59 -4.88
N GLU A 31 -20.63 -3.50 -5.83
CA GLU A 31 -21.75 -4.29 -6.35
C GLU A 31 -22.29 -5.26 -5.29
N ALA A 32 -21.42 -5.96 -4.58
CA ALA A 32 -21.82 -6.86 -3.50
C ALA A 32 -22.54 -6.12 -2.37
N ALA A 33 -22.03 -4.96 -1.97
CA ALA A 33 -22.67 -4.13 -0.96
C ALA A 33 -24.07 -3.69 -1.41
N ARG A 34 -24.20 -3.23 -2.65
CA ARG A 34 -25.48 -2.81 -3.23
C ARG A 34 -26.49 -3.96 -3.28
N ALA A 35 -26.06 -5.15 -3.66
CA ALA A 35 -26.90 -6.35 -3.68
C ALA A 35 -27.41 -6.74 -2.27
N CYS A 36 -26.66 -6.39 -1.22
CA CYS A 36 -27.05 -6.61 0.18
C CYS A 36 -27.79 -5.41 0.82
N GLY A 37 -28.15 -4.38 0.05
CA GLY A 37 -28.84 -3.19 0.56
C GLY A 37 -27.92 -2.19 1.27
N PHE A 38 -26.58 -2.31 1.10
CA PHE A 38 -25.58 -1.41 1.66
C PHE A 38 -24.92 -0.54 0.59
N ARG A 39 -24.15 0.44 1.04
CA ARG A 39 -23.27 1.26 0.20
C ARG A 39 -21.83 1.15 0.70
N ALA A 40 -20.93 0.65 -0.13
CA ALA A 40 -19.50 0.68 0.16
C ALA A 40 -18.90 2.03 -0.22
N SER A 41 -18.13 2.62 0.68
CA SER A 41 -17.37 3.85 0.46
C SER A 41 -15.87 3.54 0.53
N PHE A 42 -15.11 4.13 -0.38
CA PHE A 42 -13.65 4.08 -0.42
C PHE A 42 -13.05 5.48 -0.22
N THR A 43 -13.80 6.39 0.41
CA THR A 43 -13.27 7.72 0.73
C THR A 43 -12.06 7.60 1.64
N PRO A 44 -11.00 8.42 1.47
CA PRO A 44 -9.78 8.34 2.28
C PRO A 44 -10.02 8.46 3.78
N ILE A 45 -11.05 9.19 4.16
CA ILE A 45 -11.52 9.28 5.54
C ILE A 45 -13.01 9.62 5.53
N ALA A 46 -13.81 8.85 6.25
CA ALA A 46 -15.26 9.04 6.33
C ALA A 46 -15.66 9.91 7.53
N ASP A 47 -14.92 9.77 8.62
CA ASP A 47 -15.06 10.53 9.85
C ASP A 47 -13.71 11.19 10.17
N PRO A 48 -13.64 12.53 10.25
CA PRO A 48 -12.39 13.24 10.57
C PRO A 48 -11.72 12.79 11.88
N ASP A 49 -12.49 12.29 12.83
CA ASP A 49 -11.99 11.76 14.12
C ASP A 49 -11.77 10.25 14.11
N GLY A 50 -12.16 9.59 13.02
CA GLY A 50 -12.05 8.15 12.84
C GLY A 50 -10.77 7.68 12.16
N GLY A 51 -10.71 6.39 11.86
CA GLY A 51 -9.65 5.76 11.08
C GLY A 51 -9.75 6.10 9.58
N GLY A 52 -8.61 6.32 8.95
CA GLY A 52 -8.53 6.53 7.50
C GLY A 52 -8.61 5.21 6.71
N ASN A 53 -9.02 5.32 5.45
CA ASN A 53 -9.03 4.24 4.46
C ASN A 53 -7.86 4.45 3.50
N GLY A 54 -6.76 3.75 3.74
CA GLY A 54 -5.62 3.72 2.82
C GLY A 54 -5.75 2.61 1.78
N VAL A 55 -4.98 2.72 0.72
CA VAL A 55 -4.66 1.62 -0.21
C VAL A 55 -3.17 1.36 -0.10
N HIS A 56 -2.77 0.42 0.74
CA HIS A 56 -1.36 0.09 0.89
C HIS A 56 -0.88 -0.74 -0.29
N ILE A 57 0.17 -0.28 -0.95
CA ILE A 57 0.74 -0.96 -2.11
C ILE A 57 1.98 -1.73 -1.66
N HIS A 58 1.88 -3.06 -1.65
CA HIS A 58 3.01 -3.94 -1.39
C HIS A 58 3.75 -4.23 -2.69
N VAL A 59 5.06 -3.93 -2.71
CA VAL A 59 5.91 -4.10 -3.89
C VAL A 59 7.04 -5.06 -3.57
N SER A 60 7.21 -6.05 -4.43
CA SER A 60 8.39 -6.91 -4.48
C SER A 60 9.04 -6.82 -5.84
N LEU A 61 10.36 -6.83 -5.89
CA LEU A 61 11.13 -6.83 -7.12
C LEU A 61 11.58 -8.26 -7.43
N ALA A 62 11.52 -8.62 -8.69
CA ALA A 62 12.08 -9.85 -9.21
C ALA A 62 13.06 -9.55 -10.33
N ASP A 63 14.06 -10.40 -10.50
CA ASP A 63 14.95 -10.36 -11.64
C ASP A 63 14.27 -10.96 -12.90
N LYS A 64 15.01 -10.99 -14.01
CA LYS A 64 14.50 -11.51 -15.29
C LYS A 64 14.19 -13.02 -15.25
N SER A 65 14.72 -13.75 -14.29
CA SER A 65 14.41 -15.17 -14.08
C SER A 65 13.17 -15.39 -13.21
N GLY A 66 12.63 -14.32 -12.61
CA GLY A 66 11.54 -14.37 -11.64
C GLY A 66 12.00 -14.58 -10.20
N ALA A 67 13.31 -14.65 -9.93
CA ALA A 67 13.84 -14.76 -8.58
C ALA A 67 13.73 -13.41 -7.84
N SER A 68 13.50 -13.49 -6.51
CA SER A 68 13.40 -12.28 -5.68
C SER A 68 14.67 -11.45 -5.74
N ALA A 69 14.54 -10.18 -6.06
CA ALA A 69 15.61 -9.19 -5.99
C ALA A 69 15.51 -8.32 -4.72
N MET A 70 14.63 -8.69 -3.78
CA MET A 70 14.40 -7.89 -2.56
C MET A 70 15.56 -7.96 -1.56
N GLY A 71 16.20 -9.12 -1.42
CA GLY A 71 17.28 -9.33 -0.45
C GLY A 71 17.20 -10.69 0.23
N ALA A 72 17.93 -10.84 1.34
CA ALA A 72 18.01 -12.08 2.10
C ALA A 72 18.22 -11.80 3.59
N GLY A 73 17.82 -12.75 4.45
CA GLY A 73 18.02 -12.65 5.90
C GLY A 73 17.32 -11.48 6.57
N GLY A 74 16.25 -10.93 5.98
CA GLY A 74 15.56 -9.74 6.46
C GLY A 74 16.19 -8.41 6.01
N GLU A 75 17.35 -8.46 5.34
CA GLU A 75 18.08 -7.31 4.84
C GLU A 75 17.68 -7.00 3.39
N LEU A 76 17.49 -5.71 3.08
CA LEU A 76 17.22 -5.28 1.70
C LEU A 76 18.51 -5.37 0.85
N SER A 77 18.37 -5.86 -0.38
CA SER A 77 19.44 -5.79 -1.37
C SER A 77 19.74 -4.33 -1.75
N ALA A 78 20.91 -4.11 -2.35
CA ALA A 78 21.26 -2.81 -2.91
C ALA A 78 20.22 -2.32 -3.95
N THR A 79 19.66 -3.23 -4.75
CA THR A 79 18.61 -2.93 -5.73
C THR A 79 17.32 -2.47 -5.04
N ALA A 80 16.85 -3.21 -4.03
CA ALA A 80 15.66 -2.84 -3.28
C ALA A 80 15.87 -1.54 -2.49
N GLY A 81 17.06 -1.33 -1.93
CA GLY A 81 17.44 -0.08 -1.26
C GLY A 81 17.46 1.12 -2.21
N ALA A 82 18.00 0.96 -3.41
CA ALA A 82 18.00 2.02 -4.44
C ALA A 82 16.56 2.34 -4.89
N PHE A 83 15.71 1.33 -5.06
CA PHE A 83 14.30 1.53 -5.39
C PHE A 83 13.56 2.29 -4.27
N ALA A 84 13.75 1.90 -3.01
CA ALA A 84 13.19 2.60 -1.85
C ALA A 84 13.66 4.06 -1.78
N ALA A 85 14.96 4.32 -2.01
CA ALA A 85 15.52 5.66 -2.06
C ALA A 85 14.90 6.52 -3.18
N GLY A 86 14.63 5.92 -4.35
CA GLY A 86 13.92 6.56 -5.45
C GLY A 86 12.51 7.01 -5.05
N ILE A 87 11.74 6.14 -4.44
CA ILE A 87 10.41 6.47 -3.93
C ILE A 87 10.47 7.63 -2.91
N LEU A 88 11.40 7.58 -1.96
CA LEU A 88 11.55 8.64 -0.96
C LEU A 88 11.97 9.97 -1.59
N ARG A 89 12.89 9.93 -2.54
CA ARG A 89 13.34 11.13 -3.28
C ARG A 89 12.20 11.82 -4.02
N HIS A 90 11.28 11.04 -4.58
CA HIS A 90 10.15 11.54 -5.36
C HIS A 90 8.83 11.53 -4.58
N SER A 91 8.88 11.38 -3.26
CA SER A 91 7.70 11.19 -2.39
C SER A 91 6.61 12.24 -2.58
N ARG A 92 6.96 13.52 -2.75
CA ARG A 92 5.97 14.60 -2.97
C ARG A 92 5.18 14.42 -4.27
N ALA A 93 5.87 14.07 -5.36
CA ALA A 93 5.23 13.80 -6.64
C ALA A 93 4.35 12.54 -6.57
N LEU A 94 4.87 11.48 -5.95
CA LEU A 94 4.13 10.25 -5.76
C LEU A 94 2.87 10.45 -4.92
N VAL A 95 2.95 11.21 -3.81
CA VAL A 95 1.77 11.52 -3.00
C VAL A 95 0.73 12.31 -3.80
N ALA A 96 1.13 13.26 -4.63
CA ALA A 96 0.21 14.01 -5.49
C ALA A 96 -0.54 13.11 -6.49
N LEU A 97 0.06 12.00 -6.93
CA LEU A 97 -0.55 11.04 -7.85
C LEU A 97 -1.35 9.94 -7.14
N THR A 98 -0.94 9.59 -5.93
CA THR A 98 -1.50 8.43 -5.19
C THR A 98 -2.47 8.81 -4.08
N ALA A 99 -2.54 10.09 -3.72
CA ALA A 99 -3.46 10.66 -2.74
C ALA A 99 -3.92 12.06 -3.21
N PRO A 100 -4.60 12.17 -4.38
CA PRO A 100 -4.74 13.42 -5.13
C PRO A 100 -5.83 14.36 -4.62
N THR A 101 -6.57 14.00 -3.58
CA THR A 101 -7.71 14.82 -3.14
C THR A 101 -7.43 15.58 -1.83
N PRO A 102 -8.12 16.69 -1.56
CA PRO A 102 -8.01 17.36 -0.27
C PRO A 102 -8.32 16.45 0.93
N VAL A 103 -9.26 15.51 0.77
CA VAL A 103 -9.63 14.53 1.80
C VAL A 103 -8.47 13.56 2.08
N SER A 104 -7.66 13.26 1.06
CA SER A 104 -6.45 12.44 1.23
C SER A 104 -5.48 13.07 2.25
N PHE A 105 -5.32 14.41 2.22
CA PHE A 105 -4.44 15.12 3.15
C PHE A 105 -4.98 15.16 4.58
N VAL A 106 -6.29 15.06 4.78
CA VAL A 106 -6.88 14.89 6.12
C VAL A 106 -6.49 13.52 6.68
N ARG A 107 -6.44 12.48 5.84
CA ARG A 107 -5.98 11.14 6.23
C ARG A 107 -4.48 11.11 6.54
N LEU A 108 -3.66 11.83 5.75
CA LEU A 108 -2.19 11.82 5.84
C LEU A 108 -1.64 12.72 6.96
N GLN A 109 -2.39 12.91 8.04
CA GLN A 109 -1.93 13.64 9.21
C GLN A 109 -1.10 12.73 10.14
N PRO A 110 -0.13 13.28 10.90
CA PRO A 110 0.56 12.54 11.96
C PRO A 110 -0.40 11.90 12.95
N HIS A 111 0.00 10.78 13.54
CA HIS A 111 -0.76 10.00 14.54
C HIS A 111 -2.07 9.39 14.03
N ARG A 112 -2.20 9.21 12.71
CA ARG A 112 -3.34 8.53 12.09
C ARG A 112 -2.99 7.18 11.47
N TRP A 113 -1.81 6.63 11.83
CA TRP A 113 -1.28 5.40 11.25
C TRP A 113 -1.26 5.42 9.71
N SER A 114 -1.03 6.60 9.19
CA SER A 114 -0.88 6.89 7.78
C SER A 114 0.53 7.37 7.50
N ALA A 115 0.90 7.61 6.26
CA ALA A 115 2.23 8.01 5.85
C ALA A 115 2.57 9.47 6.28
N GLY A 116 2.60 9.74 7.59
CA GLY A 116 2.90 11.06 8.15
C GLY A 116 4.38 11.47 8.03
N ILE A 117 5.28 10.52 7.78
CA ILE A 117 6.74 10.74 7.73
C ILE A 117 7.30 10.17 6.42
N ALA A 118 8.00 11.01 5.64
CA ALA A 118 8.69 10.58 4.41
C ALA A 118 9.98 9.83 4.75
N ALA A 119 9.87 8.60 5.21
CA ALA A 119 10.99 7.73 5.60
C ALA A 119 10.72 6.28 5.21
N LEU A 120 11.81 5.49 5.16
CA LEU A 120 11.76 4.02 5.19
C LEU A 120 11.95 3.57 6.64
N ALA A 121 11.08 2.72 7.13
CA ALA A 121 11.21 2.17 8.48
C ALA A 121 10.78 0.71 8.54
N ASP A 122 11.38 -0.03 9.45
CA ASP A 122 10.96 -1.36 9.81
C ASP A 122 9.79 -1.28 10.80
N GLY A 123 8.68 -1.91 10.45
CA GLY A 123 7.49 -2.02 11.29
C GLY A 123 6.70 -0.74 11.56
N ASN A 124 7.27 0.45 11.39
CA ASN A 124 6.61 1.72 11.73
C ASN A 124 5.50 2.07 10.75
N ARG A 125 4.27 2.24 11.25
CA ARG A 125 3.08 2.53 10.45
C ARG A 125 2.91 4.01 10.06
N GLU A 126 3.70 4.91 10.63
CA GLU A 126 3.72 6.34 10.25
C GLU A 126 4.70 6.63 9.09
N ALA A 127 5.55 5.67 8.73
CA ALA A 127 6.48 5.83 7.62
C ALA A 127 5.79 5.68 6.26
N LEU A 128 6.20 6.51 5.29
CA LEU A 128 5.75 6.44 3.89
C LEU A 128 6.04 5.08 3.27
N LEU A 129 7.25 4.56 3.51
CA LEU A 129 7.65 3.22 3.16
C LEU A 129 7.89 2.41 4.43
N ARG A 130 7.30 1.24 4.49
CA ARG A 130 7.52 0.29 5.56
C ARG A 130 8.07 -1.03 5.01
N ILE A 131 8.96 -1.64 5.77
CA ILE A 131 9.29 -3.06 5.62
C ILE A 131 8.35 -3.81 6.57
N PRO A 132 7.32 -4.51 6.08
CA PRO A 132 6.44 -5.27 6.94
C PRO A 132 7.20 -6.43 7.58
N GLY A 133 6.95 -6.67 8.86
CA GLY A 133 7.54 -7.82 9.57
C GLY A 133 7.23 -9.13 8.86
N ALA A 134 8.20 -10.03 8.80
CA ALA A 134 8.04 -11.37 8.29
C ALA A 134 7.56 -12.31 9.40
N THR A 135 6.73 -13.28 9.03
CA THR A 135 6.28 -14.33 9.95
C THR A 135 7.13 -15.58 9.76
N THR A 136 7.84 -15.98 10.82
CA THR A 136 8.74 -17.16 10.79
C THR A 136 8.14 -18.40 11.45
N ILE A 137 6.81 -18.46 11.56
CA ILE A 137 6.11 -19.61 12.17
C ILE A 137 6.43 -20.90 11.40
N GLY A 138 6.83 -21.95 12.12
CA GLY A 138 7.16 -23.25 11.54
C GLY A 138 8.50 -23.30 10.81
N GLY A 139 9.44 -22.40 11.12
CA GLY A 139 10.80 -22.39 10.54
C GLY A 139 10.86 -21.95 9.08
N ARG A 140 9.82 -21.31 8.57
CA ARG A 140 9.83 -20.77 7.19
C ARG A 140 10.77 -19.59 7.09
N SER A 141 11.52 -19.50 5.98
CA SER A 141 12.36 -18.34 5.69
C SER A 141 11.52 -17.06 5.60
N ALA A 142 12.08 -15.97 6.13
CA ALA A 142 11.54 -14.63 6.01
C ALA A 142 11.73 -14.04 4.60
N ASP A 143 12.71 -14.50 3.86
CA ASP A 143 13.16 -13.90 2.60
C ASP A 143 12.07 -13.79 1.52
N PRO A 144 11.24 -14.83 1.28
CA PRO A 144 10.14 -14.71 0.31
C PRO A 144 9.07 -13.69 0.70
N GLN A 145 9.08 -13.23 1.96
CA GLN A 145 8.11 -12.26 2.48
C GLN A 145 8.65 -10.82 2.45
N LEU A 146 9.94 -10.63 2.13
CA LEU A 146 10.54 -9.30 2.00
C LEU A 146 9.83 -8.50 0.91
N ARG A 147 9.34 -7.35 1.29
CA ARG A 147 8.64 -6.41 0.42
C ARG A 147 8.66 -5.01 1.01
N LEU A 148 8.41 -4.03 0.18
CA LEU A 148 8.15 -2.66 0.61
C LEU A 148 6.65 -2.42 0.60
N GLU A 149 6.15 -1.70 1.59
CA GLU A 149 4.77 -1.24 1.67
C GLU A 149 4.74 0.28 1.53
N TYR A 150 4.23 0.76 0.40
CA TYR A 150 3.95 2.18 0.20
C TYR A 150 2.59 2.52 0.79
N ARG A 151 2.54 3.48 1.72
CA ARG A 151 1.39 3.68 2.59
C ARG A 151 0.57 4.93 2.32
N ALA A 152 1.07 5.86 1.51
CA ALA A 152 0.37 7.13 1.27
C ALA A 152 -0.86 6.99 0.37
N ALA A 153 -0.91 5.99 -0.52
CA ALA A 153 -1.98 5.86 -1.49
C ALA A 153 -3.37 5.66 -0.84
N ASP A 154 -4.38 6.13 -1.54
CA ASP A 154 -5.79 5.86 -1.23
C ASP A 154 -6.61 5.60 -2.51
N ALA A 155 -7.87 5.23 -2.33
CA ALA A 155 -8.72 4.79 -3.44
C ALA A 155 -9.24 5.93 -4.34
N THR A 156 -8.85 7.18 -4.11
CA THR A 156 -9.12 8.29 -5.03
C THR A 156 -8.14 8.33 -6.19
N ALA A 157 -6.99 7.68 -6.03
CA ALA A 157 -6.01 7.52 -7.10
C ALA A 157 -6.45 6.48 -8.15
N SER A 158 -5.96 6.63 -9.37
CA SER A 158 -5.98 5.56 -10.36
C SER A 158 -4.90 4.52 -10.00
N PRO A 159 -5.25 3.24 -9.81
CA PRO A 159 -4.26 2.20 -9.53
C PRO A 159 -3.20 2.07 -10.63
N HIS A 160 -3.57 2.30 -11.90
CA HIS A 160 -2.65 2.26 -13.04
C HIS A 160 -1.61 3.39 -12.97
N ILE A 161 -2.03 4.61 -12.63
CA ILE A 161 -1.11 5.73 -12.43
C ILE A 161 -0.24 5.50 -11.20
N ALA A 162 -0.82 5.00 -10.12
CA ALA A 162 -0.08 4.74 -8.88
C ALA A 162 1.04 3.70 -9.05
N LEU A 163 0.84 2.70 -9.94
CA LEU A 163 1.87 1.70 -10.24
C LEU A 163 2.84 2.14 -11.34
N GLY A 164 2.45 3.08 -12.19
CA GLY A 164 3.29 3.60 -13.29
C GLY A 164 4.18 4.77 -12.91
N ALA A 165 3.96 5.34 -11.73
CA ALA A 165 4.71 6.48 -11.23
C ALA A 165 5.98 6.06 -10.48
#